data_3838224289944f9b7a9c4b3a92dce318
#
_entry.id   3838224289944f9b7a9c4b3a92dce318
#
_cell.length_a   1.000
_cell.length_b   1.000
_cell.length_c   1.000
_cell.angle_alpha   90.00
_cell.angle_beta   90.00
_cell.angle_gamma   90.00
#
_symmetry.space_group_name_H-M   'P 1'
#
loop_
_entity.id
_entity.type
_entity.pdbx_description
1 polymer ?
#
loop_
_entity_poly.entity_id
_entity_poly.type
_entity_poly.pdbx_seq_one_letter_code
_entity_poly.pdbx_strand_id
1 'polypeptide(L)'
;MSRFLTPHAAALPSTVPFTGPEALERRTGIPFRARLGANESLFGPSPHAIAAMKAAAEGAWMYGDPENHDLKQALAAHHRVTPGHIAVGPGIDGLLGLVCRLVLEPGTPVVTSLGAYPTFNFHVAGYGGALTRVPYRGDHEDPEALLASARSTGARLIYLANPDNPMGSHHPAAVIEDMVANLPEQTLLILDEAYADLAPPDTVPDIPADHPQVIRMRTFSKGYGLAGARVGYAITNPDLALAFDKVRDHFGMGRIAQAGALAALADQDWLHRVQARTLAARARLSAIAERNGLRPLPSATNFVTIDCGRDGAYARNLLEELGAQGVFIRMPGVAPLDRCIRISLGDDPALDILEEALPVALRAAG
;
A
#
# COMPACT_ATOMS: atom_id res chain seq x y z
N MET A 1 25.03 -21.78 2.38
CA MET A 1 24.88 -20.31 2.32
C MET A 1 26.21 -19.66 1.97
N SER A 2 26.21 -18.51 1.31
CA SER A 2 27.47 -17.81 0.98
C SER A 2 28.19 -17.36 2.24
N ARG A 3 29.52 -17.62 2.31
CA ARG A 3 30.37 -17.18 3.43
C ARG A 3 30.54 -15.66 3.54
N PHE A 4 30.05 -14.92 2.56
CA PHE A 4 30.16 -13.46 2.50
C PHE A 4 28.94 -12.73 3.10
N LEU A 5 27.87 -13.45 3.45
CA LEU A 5 26.73 -12.84 4.10
C LEU A 5 27.05 -12.50 5.55
N THR A 6 26.57 -11.34 6.02
CA THR A 6 26.58 -11.07 7.46
C THR A 6 25.69 -12.09 8.18
N PRO A 7 25.93 -12.36 9.48
CA PRO A 7 25.04 -13.26 10.26
C PRO A 7 23.58 -12.85 10.19
N HIS A 8 23.30 -11.53 10.22
CA HIS A 8 21.96 -10.99 10.08
C HIS A 8 21.33 -11.34 8.72
N ALA A 9 22.02 -11.04 7.61
CA ALA A 9 21.51 -11.35 6.28
C ALA A 9 21.32 -12.85 6.04
N ALA A 10 22.20 -13.68 6.61
CA ALA A 10 22.11 -15.15 6.52
C ALA A 10 20.89 -15.71 7.28
N ALA A 11 20.41 -15.02 8.32
CA ALA A 11 19.24 -15.42 9.10
C ALA A 11 17.90 -15.02 8.47
N LEU A 12 17.89 -14.10 7.48
CA LEU A 12 16.66 -13.67 6.82
C LEU A 12 16.07 -14.79 5.96
N PRO A 13 14.72 -14.88 5.86
CA PRO A 13 14.09 -15.81 4.95
C PRO A 13 14.41 -15.44 3.50
N SER A 14 14.67 -16.45 2.65
CA SER A 14 14.94 -16.27 1.21
C SER A 14 13.66 -16.05 0.38
N THR A 15 12.49 -15.99 1.02
CA THR A 15 11.20 -15.82 0.37
C THR A 15 10.81 -14.36 0.26
N VAL A 16 10.30 -13.96 -0.90
CA VAL A 16 9.68 -12.64 -1.08
C VAL A 16 8.28 -12.63 -0.46
N PRO A 17 7.82 -11.49 0.12
CA PRO A 17 6.51 -11.41 0.77
C PRO A 17 5.32 -11.57 -0.20
N PHE A 18 5.55 -11.45 -1.52
CA PHE A 18 4.50 -11.54 -2.53
C PHE A 18 4.89 -12.45 -3.69
N THR A 19 3.97 -13.35 -4.05
CA THR A 19 4.06 -14.11 -5.31
C THR A 19 3.20 -13.40 -6.35
N GLY A 20 3.79 -12.94 -7.46
CA GLY A 20 3.07 -12.30 -8.55
C GLY A 20 2.19 -13.27 -9.35
N PRO A 21 1.17 -12.76 -10.07
CA PRO A 21 0.31 -13.59 -10.90
C PRO A 21 1.11 -14.34 -11.96
N GLU A 22 2.13 -13.74 -12.58
CA GLU A 22 2.99 -14.37 -13.59
C GLU A 22 3.73 -15.61 -13.04
N ALA A 23 4.16 -15.57 -11.79
CA ALA A 23 4.81 -16.71 -11.15
C ALA A 23 3.82 -17.85 -10.88
N LEU A 24 2.58 -17.50 -10.54
CA LEU A 24 1.52 -18.48 -10.37
C LEU A 24 1.11 -19.10 -11.70
N GLU A 25 0.91 -18.29 -12.74
CA GLU A 25 0.61 -18.77 -14.11
C GLU A 25 1.69 -19.76 -14.61
N ARG A 26 2.99 -19.44 -14.41
CA ARG A 26 4.08 -20.37 -14.78
C ARG A 26 4.06 -21.68 -13.98
N ARG A 27 3.65 -21.62 -12.71
CA ARG A 27 3.63 -22.79 -11.83
C ARG A 27 2.42 -23.70 -12.07
N THR A 28 1.25 -23.11 -12.34
CA THR A 28 -0.01 -23.84 -12.51
C THR A 28 -0.33 -24.17 -13.97
N GLY A 29 0.24 -23.43 -14.92
CA GLY A 29 -0.14 -23.50 -16.33
C GLY A 29 -1.49 -22.84 -16.65
N ILE A 30 -2.14 -22.19 -15.67
CA ILE A 30 -3.45 -21.56 -15.82
C ILE A 30 -3.25 -20.05 -16.00
N PRO A 31 -3.63 -19.46 -17.15
CA PRO A 31 -3.61 -18.02 -17.33
C PRO A 31 -4.75 -17.36 -16.55
N PHE A 32 -4.47 -16.23 -15.90
CA PHE A 32 -5.51 -15.48 -15.21
C PHE A 32 -6.33 -14.64 -16.19
N ARG A 33 -7.63 -14.90 -16.23
CA ARG A 33 -8.66 -14.14 -16.97
C ARG A 33 -8.99 -12.81 -16.29
N ALA A 34 -8.90 -12.79 -14.93
CA ALA A 34 -9.09 -11.60 -14.10
C ALA A 34 -7.98 -11.50 -13.05
N ARG A 35 -7.26 -10.37 -13.01
CA ARG A 35 -6.18 -10.10 -12.04
C ARG A 35 -6.67 -9.13 -10.97
N LEU A 36 -7.29 -9.65 -9.93
CA LEU A 36 -7.95 -8.89 -8.86
C LEU A 36 -7.22 -9.03 -7.50
N GLY A 37 -5.90 -9.25 -7.50
CA GLY A 37 -5.16 -9.53 -6.27
C GLY A 37 -4.10 -8.52 -5.85
N ALA A 38 -3.62 -7.64 -6.75
CA ALA A 38 -2.48 -6.77 -6.48
C ALA A 38 -2.84 -5.33 -6.13
N ASN A 39 -4.14 -5.02 -6.01
CA ASN A 39 -4.65 -3.67 -5.72
C ASN A 39 -4.16 -2.62 -6.75
N GLU A 40 -4.01 -3.06 -7.99
CA GLU A 40 -3.78 -2.18 -9.13
C GLU A 40 -5.09 -1.50 -9.51
N SER A 41 -5.02 -0.34 -10.17
CA SER A 41 -6.19 0.31 -10.73
C SER A 41 -6.42 -0.19 -12.17
N LEU A 42 -7.42 -1.05 -12.37
CA LEU A 42 -7.79 -1.53 -13.72
C LEU A 42 -8.36 -0.41 -14.60
N PHE A 43 -8.66 0.76 -14.01
CA PHE A 43 -9.08 1.94 -14.76
C PHE A 43 -7.90 2.62 -15.50
N GLY A 44 -6.68 2.24 -15.16
CA GLY A 44 -5.44 2.72 -15.78
C GLY A 44 -5.08 4.17 -15.41
N PRO A 45 -3.91 4.62 -15.89
CA PRO A 45 -3.48 6.01 -15.74
C PRO A 45 -4.21 6.94 -16.72
N SER A 46 -4.14 8.25 -16.45
CA SER A 46 -4.70 9.25 -17.37
C SER A 46 -4.08 9.18 -18.76
N PRO A 47 -4.86 9.50 -19.81
CA PRO A 47 -4.31 9.61 -21.17
C PRO A 47 -3.16 10.60 -21.27
N HIS A 48 -3.18 11.70 -20.48
CA HIS A 48 -2.10 12.66 -20.41
C HIS A 48 -0.82 12.06 -19.83
N ALA A 49 -0.94 11.28 -18.76
CA ALA A 49 0.19 10.55 -18.19
C ALA A 49 0.79 9.54 -19.18
N ILE A 50 -0.06 8.79 -19.91
CA ILE A 50 0.39 7.85 -20.95
C ILE A 50 1.15 8.59 -22.06
N ALA A 51 0.62 9.72 -22.53
CA ALA A 51 1.27 10.54 -23.58
C ALA A 51 2.63 11.08 -23.10
N ALA A 52 2.69 11.61 -21.85
CA ALA A 52 3.94 12.12 -21.27
C ALA A 52 5.00 11.02 -21.12
N MET A 53 4.59 9.81 -20.66
CA MET A 53 5.51 8.67 -20.56
C MET A 53 6.03 8.24 -21.93
N LYS A 54 5.19 8.19 -22.97
CA LYS A 54 5.59 7.85 -24.34
C LYS A 54 6.61 8.87 -24.88
N ALA A 55 6.36 10.17 -24.70
CA ALA A 55 7.29 11.21 -25.12
C ALA A 55 8.62 11.14 -24.35
N ALA A 56 8.56 10.88 -23.04
CA ALA A 56 9.77 10.76 -22.23
C ALA A 56 10.60 9.50 -22.58
N ALA A 57 9.99 8.45 -23.17
CA ALA A 57 10.68 7.23 -23.56
C ALA A 57 11.78 7.47 -24.61
N GLU A 58 11.64 8.46 -25.49
CA GLU A 58 12.67 8.84 -26.47
C GLU A 58 13.97 9.30 -25.77
N GLY A 59 13.84 9.88 -24.57
CA GLY A 59 14.94 10.32 -23.72
C GLY A 59 15.45 9.27 -22.72
N ALA A 60 15.04 8.01 -22.83
CA ALA A 60 15.38 6.94 -21.86
C ALA A 60 16.89 6.64 -21.75
N TRP A 61 17.69 7.09 -22.71
CA TRP A 61 19.16 6.98 -22.67
C TRP A 61 19.80 7.98 -21.67
N MET A 62 19.04 8.97 -21.19
CA MET A 62 19.50 9.92 -20.17
C MET A 62 18.92 9.56 -18.81
N TYR A 63 19.69 9.80 -17.76
CA TYR A 63 19.14 9.74 -16.39
C TYR A 63 17.99 10.74 -16.23
N GLY A 64 17.06 10.46 -15.31
CA GLY A 64 16.10 11.43 -14.84
C GLY A 64 16.76 12.52 -14.00
N ASP A 65 15.98 13.54 -13.64
CA ASP A 65 16.44 14.57 -12.70
C ASP A 65 16.64 13.94 -11.30
N PRO A 66 17.87 13.95 -10.76
CA PRO A 66 18.15 13.34 -9.44
C PRO A 66 17.46 14.09 -8.28
N GLU A 67 17.11 15.37 -8.46
CA GLU A 67 16.41 16.15 -7.45
C GLU A 67 14.89 15.99 -7.50
N ASN A 68 14.35 15.45 -8.60
CA ASN A 68 12.92 15.36 -8.88
C ASN A 68 12.23 16.74 -8.77
N HIS A 69 12.91 17.80 -9.21
CA HIS A 69 12.55 19.19 -8.96
C HIS A 69 11.12 19.52 -9.35
N ASP A 70 10.74 19.28 -10.60
CA ASP A 70 9.42 19.65 -11.12
C ASP A 70 8.31 18.89 -10.39
N LEU A 71 8.54 17.60 -10.09
CA LEU A 71 7.57 16.79 -9.35
C LEU A 71 7.43 17.26 -7.89
N LYS A 72 8.53 17.59 -7.21
CA LYS A 72 8.50 18.18 -5.86
C LYS A 72 7.75 19.51 -5.83
N GLN A 73 7.98 20.40 -6.81
CA GLN A 73 7.27 21.67 -6.92
C GLN A 73 5.76 21.45 -7.11
N ALA A 74 5.37 20.55 -8.01
CA ALA A 74 3.97 20.26 -8.29
C ALA A 74 3.27 19.63 -7.08
N LEU A 75 3.92 18.69 -6.37
CA LEU A 75 3.40 18.07 -5.15
C LEU A 75 3.27 19.10 -4.02
N ALA A 76 4.25 19.98 -3.86
CA ALA A 76 4.21 21.04 -2.85
C ALA A 76 3.03 22.00 -3.09
N ALA A 77 2.83 22.41 -4.34
CA ALA A 77 1.67 23.23 -4.71
C ALA A 77 0.35 22.50 -4.46
N HIS A 78 0.24 21.23 -4.83
CA HIS A 78 -0.96 20.40 -4.63
C HIS A 78 -1.32 20.26 -3.14
N HIS A 79 -0.33 20.04 -2.28
CA HIS A 79 -0.52 19.87 -0.84
C HIS A 79 -0.44 21.17 -0.04
N ARG A 80 -0.18 22.33 -0.71
CA ARG A 80 -0.05 23.65 -0.07
C ARG A 80 1.07 23.69 0.99
N VAL A 81 2.18 23.05 0.67
CA VAL A 81 3.40 23.03 1.49
C VAL A 81 4.59 23.56 0.68
N THR A 82 5.79 23.65 1.25
CA THR A 82 6.99 23.97 0.48
C THR A 82 7.65 22.70 -0.08
N PRO A 83 8.43 22.80 -1.17
CA PRO A 83 9.15 21.65 -1.73
C PRO A 83 10.08 20.94 -0.73
N GLY A 84 10.55 21.68 0.29
CA GLY A 84 11.36 21.13 1.37
C GLY A 84 10.64 20.09 2.23
N HIS A 85 9.30 20.03 2.22
CA HIS A 85 8.51 19.03 2.92
C HIS A 85 8.34 17.72 2.12
N ILE A 86 8.79 17.69 0.86
CA ILE A 86 8.50 16.56 -0.04
C ILE A 86 9.77 15.72 -0.27
N ALA A 87 9.68 14.44 0.05
CA ALA A 87 10.65 13.45 -0.41
C ALA A 87 9.99 12.53 -1.44
N VAL A 88 10.62 12.34 -2.62
CA VAL A 88 10.11 11.47 -3.69
C VAL A 88 10.95 10.19 -3.76
N GLY A 89 10.30 9.05 -4.00
CA GLY A 89 10.98 7.77 -4.08
C GLY A 89 10.26 6.71 -4.93
N PRO A 90 10.87 5.52 -5.08
CA PRO A 90 10.35 4.46 -5.96
C PRO A 90 9.16 3.72 -5.34
N GLY A 91 8.04 4.44 -5.16
CA GLY A 91 6.85 3.99 -4.46
C GLY A 91 7.00 4.05 -2.94
N ILE A 92 5.90 3.81 -2.22
CA ILE A 92 5.93 3.75 -0.74
C ILE A 92 6.89 2.65 -0.26
N ASP A 93 6.95 1.51 -0.93
CA ASP A 93 7.90 0.43 -0.61
C ASP A 93 9.35 0.90 -0.49
N GLY A 94 9.82 1.64 -1.50
CA GLY A 94 11.16 2.20 -1.47
C GLY A 94 11.35 3.21 -0.34
N LEU A 95 10.34 4.06 -0.11
CA LEU A 95 10.37 5.04 0.99
C LEU A 95 10.37 4.36 2.36
N LEU A 96 9.61 3.28 2.57
CA LEU A 96 9.64 2.49 3.80
C LEU A 96 11.04 1.93 4.09
N GLY A 97 11.70 1.39 3.06
CA GLY A 97 13.09 0.93 3.17
C GLY A 97 14.06 2.04 3.54
N LEU A 98 13.88 3.23 2.96
CA LEU A 98 14.71 4.39 3.27
C LEU A 98 14.49 4.88 4.71
N VAL A 99 13.24 4.92 5.21
CA VAL A 99 12.98 5.26 6.63
C VAL A 99 13.62 4.23 7.55
N CYS A 100 13.45 2.93 7.28
CA CYS A 100 14.12 1.90 8.08
C CYS A 100 15.64 2.10 8.11
N ARG A 101 16.26 2.42 6.97
CA ARG A 101 17.68 2.71 6.86
C ARG A 101 18.14 3.95 7.65
N LEU A 102 17.23 4.96 7.78
CA LEU A 102 17.53 6.21 8.50
C LEU A 102 17.43 6.05 10.02
N VAL A 103 16.49 5.22 10.51
CA VAL A 103 16.11 5.27 11.93
C VAL A 103 16.33 3.97 12.69
N LEU A 104 16.69 2.87 12.00
CA LEU A 104 16.88 1.57 12.64
C LEU A 104 18.35 1.17 12.72
N GLU A 105 18.72 0.67 13.90
CA GLU A 105 19.90 -0.14 14.16
C GLU A 105 19.44 -1.54 14.60
N PRO A 106 20.31 -2.56 14.57
CA PRO A 106 19.98 -3.89 15.07
C PRO A 106 19.45 -3.84 16.50
N GLY A 107 18.25 -4.39 16.71
CA GLY A 107 17.57 -4.38 18.01
C GLY A 107 16.68 -3.16 18.27
N THR A 108 16.64 -2.14 17.39
CA THR A 108 15.75 -0.99 17.57
C THR A 108 14.28 -1.42 17.63
N PRO A 109 13.51 -1.10 18.70
CA PRO A 109 12.13 -1.48 18.82
C PRO A 109 11.24 -0.73 17.82
N VAL A 110 10.37 -1.49 17.14
CA VAL A 110 9.40 -1.01 16.14
C VAL A 110 8.04 -1.62 16.42
N VAL A 111 6.97 -0.85 16.25
CA VAL A 111 5.60 -1.30 16.48
C VAL A 111 4.77 -1.18 15.21
N THR A 112 3.97 -2.19 14.92
CA THR A 112 2.94 -2.18 13.86
C THR A 112 1.80 -3.13 14.22
N SER A 113 0.74 -3.14 13.41
CA SER A 113 -0.37 -4.06 13.58
C SER A 113 -0.08 -5.47 13.06
N LEU A 114 -0.63 -6.47 13.73
CA LEU A 114 -0.51 -7.88 13.33
C LEU A 114 -1.37 -8.15 12.09
N GLY A 115 -0.72 -8.31 10.95
CA GLY A 115 -1.39 -8.53 9.67
C GLY A 115 -1.42 -7.32 8.74
N ALA A 116 -0.94 -6.15 9.20
CA ALA A 116 -0.72 -4.97 8.36
C ALA A 116 0.26 -5.25 7.20
N TYR A 117 0.41 -4.26 6.33
CA TYR A 117 1.17 -4.38 5.08
C TYR A 117 2.56 -5.03 5.28
N PRO A 118 2.82 -6.22 4.71
CA PRO A 118 3.96 -7.05 5.08
C PRO A 118 5.31 -6.51 4.61
N THR A 119 5.36 -5.61 3.61
CA THR A 119 6.62 -5.06 3.11
C THR A 119 7.31 -4.19 4.15
N PHE A 120 6.55 -3.46 4.99
CA PHE A 120 7.14 -2.76 6.13
C PHE A 120 7.89 -3.73 7.05
N ASN A 121 7.26 -4.85 7.43
CA ASN A 121 7.86 -5.87 8.26
C ASN A 121 9.14 -6.46 7.65
N PHE A 122 9.13 -6.65 6.32
CA PHE A 122 10.29 -7.12 5.55
C PHE A 122 11.46 -6.13 5.66
N HIS A 123 11.21 -4.83 5.51
CA HIS A 123 12.25 -3.80 5.67
C HIS A 123 12.76 -3.74 7.10
N VAL A 124 11.88 -3.74 8.11
CA VAL A 124 12.29 -3.77 9.52
C VAL A 124 13.20 -4.95 9.81
N ALA A 125 12.80 -6.15 9.37
CA ALA A 125 13.63 -7.35 9.50
C ALA A 125 14.96 -7.19 8.76
N GLY A 126 14.96 -6.64 7.54
CA GLY A 126 16.15 -6.42 6.72
C GLY A 126 17.19 -5.50 7.36
N TYR A 127 16.76 -4.54 8.16
CA TYR A 127 17.64 -3.63 8.92
C TYR A 127 17.85 -4.04 10.38
N GLY A 128 17.35 -5.22 10.79
CA GLY A 128 17.57 -5.77 12.12
C GLY A 128 16.71 -5.18 13.23
N GLY A 129 15.63 -4.45 12.91
CA GLY A 129 14.72 -3.90 13.91
C GLY A 129 13.94 -5.00 14.66
N ALA A 130 13.64 -4.74 15.92
CA ALA A 130 12.87 -5.62 16.79
C ALA A 130 11.38 -5.27 16.67
N LEU A 131 10.63 -6.06 15.88
CA LEU A 131 9.24 -5.78 15.54
C LEU A 131 8.27 -6.36 16.57
N THR A 132 7.47 -5.48 17.22
CA THR A 132 6.30 -5.86 18.02
C THR A 132 5.05 -5.65 17.20
N ARG A 133 4.16 -6.66 17.19
CA ARG A 133 2.90 -6.65 16.43
C ARG A 133 1.71 -6.60 17.36
N VAL A 134 0.86 -5.60 17.16
CA VAL A 134 -0.36 -5.37 17.95
C VAL A 134 -1.56 -5.98 17.23
N PRO A 135 -2.41 -6.78 17.89
CA PRO A 135 -3.62 -7.28 17.26
C PRO A 135 -4.54 -6.16 16.78
N TYR A 136 -5.31 -6.44 15.72
CA TYR A 136 -6.42 -5.59 15.30
C TYR A 136 -7.53 -5.59 16.36
N ARG A 137 -8.26 -4.48 16.45
CA ARG A 137 -9.51 -4.38 17.21
C ARG A 137 -10.67 -4.61 16.22
N GLY A 138 -11.17 -5.85 16.17
CA GLY A 138 -12.10 -6.27 15.11
C GLY A 138 -11.41 -6.28 13.74
N ASP A 139 -11.90 -5.46 12.81
CA ASP A 139 -11.37 -5.35 11.46
C ASP A 139 -10.54 -4.05 11.22
N HIS A 140 -10.12 -3.36 12.29
CA HIS A 140 -9.37 -2.11 12.24
C HIS A 140 -8.03 -2.25 12.96
N GLU A 141 -7.00 -1.57 12.46
CA GLU A 141 -5.80 -1.31 13.25
C GLU A 141 -6.19 -0.56 14.54
N ASP A 142 -5.45 -0.73 15.65
CA ASP A 142 -5.78 -0.14 16.95
C ASP A 142 -4.76 0.95 17.34
N PRO A 143 -5.02 2.24 17.05
CA PRO A 143 -4.12 3.33 17.37
C PRO A 143 -3.77 3.44 18.86
N GLU A 144 -4.73 3.20 19.77
CA GLU A 144 -4.50 3.24 21.22
C GLU A 144 -3.54 2.13 21.66
N ALA A 145 -3.77 0.90 21.19
CA ALA A 145 -2.92 -0.23 21.50
C ALA A 145 -1.51 -0.10 20.87
N LEU A 146 -1.40 0.50 19.67
CA LEU A 146 -0.10 0.83 19.05
C LEU A 146 0.67 1.84 19.91
N LEU A 147 0.04 2.91 20.41
CA LEU A 147 0.64 3.87 21.32
C LEU A 147 1.07 3.23 22.64
N ALA A 148 0.19 2.40 23.24
CA ALA A 148 0.50 1.69 24.48
C ALA A 148 1.71 0.75 24.31
N SER A 149 1.75 0.02 23.19
CA SER A 149 2.87 -0.85 22.83
C SER A 149 4.17 -0.04 22.61
N ALA A 150 4.08 1.11 21.93
CA ALA A 150 5.24 1.96 21.72
C ALA A 150 5.82 2.50 23.04
N ARG A 151 4.96 2.92 23.98
CA ARG A 151 5.40 3.34 25.31
C ARG A 151 6.08 2.22 26.10
N SER A 152 5.49 1.02 26.07
CA SER A 152 6.00 -0.12 26.86
C SER A 152 7.32 -0.70 26.32
N THR A 153 7.53 -0.61 25.00
CA THR A 153 8.75 -1.15 24.33
C THR A 153 9.82 -0.09 24.10
N GLY A 154 9.51 1.20 24.29
CA GLY A 154 10.37 2.32 23.89
C GLY A 154 10.53 2.39 22.37
N ALA A 155 9.48 2.10 21.60
CA ALA A 155 9.57 2.00 20.16
C ALA A 155 10.03 3.32 19.51
N ARG A 156 11.00 3.20 18.61
CA ARG A 156 11.51 4.30 17.80
C ARG A 156 10.60 4.64 16.63
N LEU A 157 9.83 3.64 16.15
CA LEU A 157 9.02 3.74 14.95
C LEU A 157 7.68 3.03 15.13
N ILE A 158 6.59 3.69 14.75
CA ILE A 158 5.27 3.09 14.55
C ILE A 158 4.92 3.17 13.07
N TYR A 159 4.31 2.11 12.53
CA TYR A 159 3.66 2.11 11.22
C TYR A 159 2.17 1.89 11.40
N LEU A 160 1.38 2.74 10.79
CA LEU A 160 -0.09 2.66 10.68
C LEU A 160 -0.50 3.02 9.25
N ALA A 161 -1.43 2.26 8.67
CA ALA A 161 -2.05 2.57 7.38
C ALA A 161 -3.47 3.11 7.54
N ASN A 162 -3.78 4.25 6.93
CA ASN A 162 -5.12 4.81 6.92
C ASN A 162 -5.48 5.43 5.55
N PRO A 163 -6.33 4.75 4.75
CA PRO A 163 -6.98 3.45 4.93
C PRO A 163 -6.05 2.24 4.95
N ASP A 164 -6.46 1.22 5.68
CA ASP A 164 -5.68 0.00 5.91
C ASP A 164 -5.63 -0.96 4.70
N ASN A 165 -4.56 -1.68 4.61
CA ASN A 165 -4.38 -2.88 3.80
C ASN A 165 -3.78 -3.98 4.71
N PRO A 166 -4.52 -5.09 5.04
CA PRO A 166 -5.41 -5.77 4.09
C PRO A 166 -6.93 -5.60 4.29
N MET A 167 -7.40 -4.96 5.36
CA MET A 167 -8.83 -5.02 5.70
C MET A 167 -9.68 -3.98 4.95
N GLY A 168 -9.09 -2.91 4.41
CA GLY A 168 -9.81 -1.83 3.72
C GLY A 168 -10.48 -0.84 4.67
N SER A 169 -10.43 -1.09 5.95
CA SER A 169 -10.99 -0.22 6.99
C SER A 169 -10.27 1.12 7.07
N HIS A 170 -10.90 2.10 7.69
CA HIS A 170 -10.28 3.40 7.94
C HIS A 170 -10.76 3.97 9.27
N HIS A 171 -9.94 4.84 9.82
CA HIS A 171 -10.30 5.69 10.94
C HIS A 171 -10.66 7.09 10.45
N PRO A 172 -11.62 7.77 11.08
CA PRO A 172 -11.81 9.20 10.90
C PRO A 172 -10.55 10.00 11.23
N ALA A 173 -10.36 11.14 10.57
CA ALA A 173 -9.21 12.03 10.77
C ALA A 173 -8.91 12.31 12.25
N ALA A 174 -9.95 12.63 13.04
CA ALA A 174 -9.82 12.94 14.46
C ALA A 174 -9.15 11.82 15.29
N VAL A 175 -9.34 10.54 14.93
CA VAL A 175 -8.68 9.41 15.62
C VAL A 175 -7.18 9.41 15.35
N ILE A 176 -6.80 9.73 14.12
CA ILE A 176 -5.38 9.81 13.73
C ILE A 176 -4.73 11.07 14.34
N GLU A 177 -5.43 12.18 14.37
CA GLU A 177 -4.98 13.42 15.01
C GLU A 177 -4.76 13.22 16.52
N ASP A 178 -5.68 12.53 17.21
CA ASP A 178 -5.50 12.16 18.61
C ASP A 178 -4.29 11.24 18.82
N MET A 179 -4.11 10.25 17.93
CA MET A 179 -2.91 9.40 17.95
C MET A 179 -1.63 10.23 17.83
N VAL A 180 -1.59 11.18 16.90
CA VAL A 180 -0.42 12.05 16.67
C VAL A 180 -0.13 12.92 17.89
N ALA A 181 -1.17 13.50 18.50
CA ALA A 181 -1.04 14.32 19.70
C ALA A 181 -0.51 13.54 20.92
N ASN A 182 -0.66 12.21 20.92
CA ASN A 182 -0.25 11.31 21.99
C ASN A 182 1.00 10.47 21.69
N LEU A 183 1.74 10.78 20.62
CA LEU A 183 2.98 10.07 20.29
C LEU A 183 4.02 10.21 21.40
N PRO A 184 4.72 9.13 21.78
CA PRO A 184 5.86 9.25 22.69
C PRO A 184 6.95 10.13 22.06
N GLU A 185 7.64 10.93 22.86
CA GLU A 185 8.62 11.95 22.42
C GLU A 185 9.68 11.42 21.44
N GLN A 186 10.12 10.16 21.61
CA GLN A 186 11.17 9.53 20.81
C GLN A 186 10.64 8.65 19.67
N THR A 187 9.33 8.68 19.44
CA THR A 187 8.68 7.78 18.46
C THR A 187 8.30 8.55 17.20
N LEU A 188 8.74 8.06 16.04
CA LEU A 188 8.32 8.51 14.72
C LEU A 188 7.12 7.69 14.23
N LEU A 189 6.12 8.34 13.67
CA LEU A 189 4.98 7.70 13.02
C LEU A 189 5.16 7.70 11.50
N ILE A 190 5.11 6.53 10.87
CA ILE A 190 4.81 6.41 9.45
C ILE A 190 3.28 6.27 9.34
N LEU A 191 2.64 7.26 8.72
CA LEU A 191 1.24 7.22 8.34
C LEU A 191 1.16 6.89 6.84
N ASP A 192 0.81 5.63 6.54
CA ASP A 192 0.66 5.17 5.15
C ASP A 192 -0.72 5.54 4.62
N GLU A 193 -0.74 6.54 3.75
CA GLU A 193 -1.94 7.08 3.11
C GLU A 193 -2.06 6.61 1.64
N ALA A 194 -1.62 5.39 1.34
CA ALA A 194 -1.62 4.86 -0.04
C ALA A 194 -3.00 4.91 -0.73
N TYR A 195 -4.06 4.89 0.03
CA TYR A 195 -5.45 4.89 -0.46
C TYR A 195 -6.19 6.20 -0.18
N ALA A 196 -5.55 7.21 0.39
CA ALA A 196 -6.19 8.47 0.78
C ALA A 196 -6.93 9.16 -0.37
N ASP A 197 -6.40 9.07 -1.61
CA ASP A 197 -7.05 9.65 -2.79
C ASP A 197 -8.38 8.97 -3.17
N LEU A 198 -8.67 7.79 -2.62
CA LEU A 198 -9.87 6.98 -2.88
C LEU A 198 -10.81 6.88 -1.67
N ALA A 199 -10.38 7.42 -0.55
CA ALA A 199 -11.06 7.36 0.74
C ALA A 199 -12.11 8.48 0.88
N PRO A 200 -13.06 8.35 1.81
CA PRO A 200 -13.93 9.45 2.20
C PRO A 200 -13.12 10.68 2.67
N PRO A 201 -13.61 11.91 2.43
CA PRO A 201 -12.87 13.13 2.76
C PRO A 201 -12.48 13.27 4.24
N ASP A 202 -13.28 12.71 5.15
CA ASP A 202 -13.06 12.72 6.60
C ASP A 202 -11.99 11.73 7.10
N THR A 203 -11.36 10.99 6.19
CA THR A 203 -10.29 10.03 6.50
C THR A 203 -8.92 10.71 6.64
N VAL A 204 -8.71 11.82 5.94
CA VAL A 204 -7.40 12.49 5.86
C VAL A 204 -7.23 13.47 7.01
N PRO A 205 -6.28 13.24 7.93
CA PRO A 205 -6.08 14.12 9.10
C PRO A 205 -5.43 15.46 8.71
N ASP A 206 -5.75 16.50 9.47
CA ASP A 206 -5.11 17.81 9.39
C ASP A 206 -3.85 17.84 10.27
N ILE A 207 -2.77 17.27 9.78
CA ILE A 207 -1.48 17.25 10.45
C ILE A 207 -0.56 18.27 9.79
N PRO A 208 0.01 19.24 10.54
CA PRO A 208 0.99 20.18 10.01
C PRO A 208 2.17 19.45 9.37
N ALA A 209 2.58 19.89 8.18
CA ALA A 209 3.71 19.28 7.46
C ALA A 209 5.04 19.41 8.24
N ASP A 210 5.15 20.42 9.09
CA ASP A 210 6.30 20.64 9.99
C ASP A 210 6.29 19.74 11.23
N HIS A 211 5.30 18.84 11.39
CA HIS A 211 5.23 17.98 12.59
C HIS A 211 6.50 17.11 12.70
N PRO A 212 7.26 17.20 13.80
CA PRO A 212 8.61 16.62 13.89
C PRO A 212 8.62 15.09 13.92
N GLN A 213 7.48 14.46 14.20
CA GLN A 213 7.39 13.01 14.44
C GLN A 213 6.51 12.28 13.41
N VAL A 214 6.08 12.91 12.30
CA VAL A 214 5.18 12.27 11.35
C VAL A 214 5.75 12.28 9.94
N ILE A 215 5.74 11.11 9.29
CA ILE A 215 5.98 10.94 7.87
C ILE A 215 4.70 10.41 7.24
N ARG A 216 4.00 11.23 6.46
CA ARG A 216 2.83 10.84 5.68
C ARG A 216 3.27 10.33 4.33
N MET A 217 2.90 9.11 3.95
CA MET A 217 3.31 8.49 2.69
C MET A 217 2.17 8.35 1.71
N ARG A 218 2.35 8.78 0.48
CA ARG A 218 1.38 8.72 -0.62
C ARG A 218 1.99 8.12 -1.88
N THR A 219 1.15 7.68 -2.82
CA THR A 219 1.61 6.96 -4.00
C THR A 219 0.77 7.26 -5.23
N PHE A 220 1.41 7.22 -6.39
CA PHE A 220 0.73 7.23 -7.69
C PHE A 220 0.24 5.84 -8.13
N SER A 221 0.51 4.80 -7.34
CA SER A 221 0.18 3.41 -7.69
C SER A 221 -1.32 3.09 -7.69
N LYS A 222 -2.15 3.84 -6.93
CA LYS A 222 -3.56 3.51 -6.67
C LYS A 222 -4.51 4.43 -7.44
N GLY A 223 -4.90 5.57 -6.89
CA GLY A 223 -5.81 6.50 -7.54
C GLY A 223 -5.36 6.95 -8.92
N TYR A 224 -4.08 7.19 -9.10
CA TYR A 224 -3.50 7.63 -10.38
C TYR A 224 -3.19 6.49 -11.37
N GLY A 225 -3.33 5.21 -10.98
CA GLY A 225 -3.16 4.07 -11.89
C GLY A 225 -1.73 3.80 -12.37
N LEU A 226 -0.71 4.30 -11.68
CA LEU A 226 0.70 4.21 -12.08
C LEU A 226 1.50 3.18 -11.25
N ALA A 227 0.89 2.05 -10.90
CA ALA A 227 1.54 1.02 -10.07
C ALA A 227 2.89 0.56 -10.65
N GLY A 228 2.97 0.34 -11.96
CA GLY A 228 4.18 -0.09 -12.66
C GLY A 228 5.26 1.00 -12.79
N ALA A 229 4.90 2.29 -12.67
CA ALA A 229 5.86 3.40 -12.75
C ALA A 229 6.70 3.58 -11.48
N ARG A 230 6.27 2.99 -10.34
CA ARG A 230 6.98 3.05 -9.07
C ARG A 230 7.26 4.47 -8.58
N VAL A 231 6.22 5.28 -8.41
CA VAL A 231 6.32 6.64 -7.88
C VAL A 231 5.52 6.75 -6.59
N GLY A 232 6.18 7.22 -5.54
CA GLY A 232 5.59 7.58 -4.26
C GLY A 232 6.29 8.79 -3.67
N TYR A 233 5.71 9.37 -2.65
CA TYR A 233 6.29 10.51 -1.97
C TYR A 233 5.91 10.51 -0.48
N ALA A 234 6.74 11.19 0.30
CA ALA A 234 6.48 11.49 1.69
C ALA A 234 6.27 13.00 1.86
N ILE A 235 5.35 13.35 2.77
CA ILE A 235 5.14 14.72 3.28
C ILE A 235 5.56 14.68 4.74
N THR A 236 6.56 15.48 5.11
CA THR A 236 7.13 15.49 6.46
C THR A 236 7.89 16.78 6.74
N ASN A 237 8.37 16.93 7.96
CA ASN A 237 9.26 18.03 8.36
C ASN A 237 10.47 18.13 7.41
N PRO A 238 10.94 19.34 7.05
CA PRO A 238 12.05 19.55 6.10
C PRO A 238 13.35 18.82 6.48
N ASP A 239 13.68 18.72 7.76
CA ASP A 239 14.89 18.01 8.21
C ASP A 239 14.79 16.50 7.93
N LEU A 240 13.61 15.92 8.14
CA LEU A 240 13.34 14.52 7.80
C LEU A 240 13.30 14.32 6.29
N ALA A 241 12.66 15.22 5.53
CA ALA A 241 12.64 15.15 4.08
C ALA A 241 14.06 15.21 3.48
N LEU A 242 14.92 16.09 4.00
CA LEU A 242 16.33 16.18 3.60
C LEU A 242 17.13 14.93 3.99
N ALA A 243 16.76 14.27 5.10
CA ALA A 243 17.47 13.06 5.54
C ALA A 243 17.34 11.92 4.52
N PHE A 244 16.25 11.84 3.75
CA PHE A 244 16.13 10.84 2.68
C PHE A 244 17.25 10.95 1.63
N ASP A 245 17.75 12.16 1.36
CA ASP A 245 18.84 12.39 0.40
C ASP A 245 20.18 11.76 0.85
N LYS A 246 20.36 11.48 2.16
CA LYS A 246 21.56 10.80 2.69
C LYS A 246 21.61 9.31 2.34
N VAL A 247 20.47 8.70 2.04
CA VAL A 247 20.35 7.22 1.94
C VAL A 247 19.69 6.72 0.66
N ARG A 248 19.04 7.59 -0.13
CA ARG A 248 18.37 7.20 -1.37
C ARG A 248 19.35 6.98 -2.52
N ASP A 249 18.92 6.20 -3.50
CA ASP A 249 19.58 6.14 -4.79
C ASP A 249 19.32 7.46 -5.55
N HIS A 250 20.39 8.17 -5.94
CA HIS A 250 20.30 9.48 -6.57
C HIS A 250 19.51 9.46 -7.88
N PHE A 251 19.66 8.40 -8.67
CA PHE A 251 18.95 8.19 -9.93
C PHE A 251 17.89 7.08 -9.84
N GLY A 252 17.37 6.80 -8.64
CA GLY A 252 16.38 5.75 -8.40
C GLY A 252 15.03 5.99 -9.07
N MET A 253 14.74 7.25 -9.46
CA MET A 253 13.53 7.64 -10.18
C MET A 253 13.82 7.83 -11.67
N GLY A 254 13.29 6.94 -12.51
CA GLY A 254 13.48 7.02 -13.97
C GLY A 254 12.72 8.19 -14.59
N ARG A 255 13.28 8.78 -15.66
CA ARG A 255 12.70 9.91 -16.43
C ARG A 255 11.24 9.68 -16.84
N ILE A 256 10.91 8.50 -17.33
CA ILE A 256 9.55 8.12 -17.76
C ILE A 256 8.58 8.18 -16.59
N ALA A 257 9.00 7.68 -15.43
CA ALA A 257 8.19 7.67 -14.21
C ALA A 257 7.95 9.10 -13.70
N GLN A 258 8.98 9.96 -13.70
CA GLN A 258 8.84 11.36 -13.31
C GLN A 258 7.85 12.10 -14.21
N ALA A 259 7.98 11.97 -15.53
CA ALA A 259 7.09 12.59 -16.50
C ALA A 259 5.63 12.09 -16.36
N GLY A 260 5.45 10.79 -16.17
CA GLY A 260 4.13 10.19 -15.98
C GLY A 260 3.46 10.68 -14.70
N ALA A 261 4.19 10.74 -13.58
CA ALA A 261 3.66 11.21 -12.30
C ALA A 261 3.28 12.69 -12.36
N LEU A 262 4.13 13.53 -12.95
CA LEU A 262 3.86 14.96 -13.10
C LEU A 262 2.58 15.20 -13.92
N ALA A 263 2.43 14.52 -15.06
CA ALA A 263 1.25 14.64 -15.91
C ALA A 263 -0.02 14.05 -15.24
N ALA A 264 0.12 12.96 -14.48
CA ALA A 264 -1.00 12.40 -13.74
C ALA A 264 -1.48 13.32 -12.62
N LEU A 265 -0.56 13.95 -11.89
CA LEU A 265 -0.90 14.92 -10.84
C LEU A 265 -1.63 16.14 -11.42
N ALA A 266 -1.29 16.58 -12.62
CA ALA A 266 -1.95 17.69 -13.29
C ALA A 266 -3.37 17.35 -13.78
N ASP A 267 -3.71 16.06 -13.97
CA ASP A 267 -5.02 15.61 -14.48
C ASP A 267 -5.96 15.18 -13.34
N GLN A 268 -6.39 16.15 -12.55
CA GLN A 268 -7.31 15.89 -11.42
C GLN A 268 -8.70 15.43 -11.90
N ASP A 269 -9.12 15.81 -13.09
CA ASP A 269 -10.39 15.36 -13.68
C ASP A 269 -10.39 13.85 -13.93
N TRP A 270 -9.24 13.29 -14.30
CA TRP A 270 -9.10 11.85 -14.42
C TRP A 270 -9.19 11.17 -13.05
N LEU A 271 -8.52 11.70 -12.03
CA LEU A 271 -8.62 11.18 -10.67
C LEU A 271 -10.07 11.18 -10.16
N HIS A 272 -10.83 12.25 -10.37
CA HIS A 272 -12.25 12.31 -10.00
C HIS A 272 -13.08 11.23 -10.73
N ARG A 273 -12.80 10.99 -12.03
CA ARG A 273 -13.44 9.87 -12.75
C ARG A 273 -13.07 8.51 -12.16
N VAL A 274 -11.81 8.29 -11.78
CA VAL A 274 -11.37 7.05 -11.13
C VAL A 274 -12.04 6.88 -9.76
N GLN A 275 -12.18 7.93 -8.97
CA GLN A 275 -12.90 7.90 -7.69
C GLN A 275 -14.36 7.46 -7.87
N ALA A 276 -15.09 8.06 -8.83
CA ALA A 276 -16.45 7.69 -9.11
C ALA A 276 -16.60 6.22 -9.57
N ARG A 277 -15.70 5.75 -10.46
CA ARG A 277 -15.66 4.36 -10.92
C ARG A 277 -15.30 3.40 -9.77
N THR A 278 -14.41 3.81 -8.88
CA THR A 278 -14.05 3.04 -7.67
C THR A 278 -15.26 2.83 -6.77
N LEU A 279 -16.07 3.86 -6.53
CA LEU A 279 -17.31 3.75 -5.74
C LEU A 279 -18.29 2.78 -6.38
N ALA A 280 -18.53 2.89 -7.69
CA ALA A 280 -19.42 2.01 -8.42
C ALA A 280 -18.94 0.55 -8.42
N ALA A 281 -17.65 0.31 -8.67
CA ALA A 281 -17.06 -1.02 -8.66
C ALA A 281 -17.09 -1.65 -7.26
N ARG A 282 -16.88 -0.85 -6.20
CA ARG A 282 -16.97 -1.30 -4.81
C ARG A 282 -18.39 -1.78 -4.48
N ALA A 283 -19.39 -1.00 -4.84
CA ALA A 283 -20.80 -1.38 -4.65
C ALA A 283 -21.15 -2.67 -5.42
N ARG A 284 -20.71 -2.79 -6.68
CA ARG A 284 -20.92 -3.99 -7.50
C ARG A 284 -20.25 -5.22 -6.90
N LEU A 285 -18.98 -5.12 -6.50
CA LEU A 285 -18.23 -6.23 -5.88
C LEU A 285 -18.89 -6.68 -4.56
N SER A 286 -19.33 -5.73 -3.73
CA SER A 286 -20.05 -6.04 -2.50
C SER A 286 -21.34 -6.79 -2.78
N ALA A 287 -22.14 -6.34 -3.76
CA ALA A 287 -23.36 -7.04 -4.17
C ALA A 287 -23.09 -8.45 -4.74
N ILE A 288 -21.98 -8.65 -5.47
CA ILE A 288 -21.56 -9.99 -5.92
C ILE A 288 -21.30 -10.89 -4.70
N ALA A 289 -20.55 -10.41 -3.70
CA ALA A 289 -20.26 -11.17 -2.50
C ALA A 289 -21.54 -11.54 -1.73
N GLU A 290 -22.42 -10.59 -1.49
CA GLU A 290 -23.69 -10.77 -0.75
C GLU A 290 -24.63 -11.77 -1.42
N ARG A 291 -24.79 -11.71 -2.75
CA ARG A 291 -25.59 -12.68 -3.53
C ARG A 291 -25.06 -14.11 -3.42
N ASN A 292 -23.77 -14.25 -3.08
CA ASN A 292 -23.12 -15.55 -2.88
C ASN A 292 -23.01 -15.94 -1.40
N GLY A 293 -23.70 -15.25 -0.49
CA GLY A 293 -23.72 -15.57 0.95
C GLY A 293 -22.44 -15.18 1.71
N LEU A 294 -21.57 -14.38 1.12
CA LEU A 294 -20.37 -13.84 1.75
C LEU A 294 -20.63 -12.45 2.32
N ARG A 295 -19.83 -12.02 3.31
CA ARG A 295 -19.98 -10.72 3.97
C ARG A 295 -18.88 -9.76 3.54
N PRO A 296 -19.13 -8.80 2.63
CA PRO A 296 -18.16 -7.75 2.34
C PRO A 296 -17.98 -6.83 3.55
N LEU A 297 -16.74 -6.49 3.86
CA LEU A 297 -16.42 -5.53 4.90
C LEU A 297 -16.41 -4.10 4.32
N PRO A 298 -16.77 -3.08 5.12
CA PRO A 298 -16.64 -1.68 4.70
C PRO A 298 -15.23 -1.37 4.22
N SER A 299 -15.11 -0.71 3.08
CA SER A 299 -13.81 -0.40 2.49
C SER A 299 -13.70 1.05 2.04
N ALA A 300 -12.56 1.68 2.30
CA ALA A 300 -12.15 2.99 1.81
C ALA A 300 -11.01 2.90 0.76
N THR A 301 -10.78 1.72 0.19
CA THR A 301 -9.65 1.43 -0.72
C THR A 301 -10.14 1.04 -2.12
N ASN A 302 -9.23 0.66 -3.02
CA ASN A 302 -9.56 0.06 -4.31
C ASN A 302 -9.66 -1.47 -4.27
N PHE A 303 -10.04 -2.04 -3.14
CA PHE A 303 -10.36 -3.45 -2.96
C PHE A 303 -11.46 -3.60 -1.91
N VAL A 304 -12.07 -4.77 -1.85
CA VAL A 304 -12.97 -5.17 -0.75
C VAL A 304 -12.42 -6.43 -0.12
N THR A 305 -12.32 -6.41 1.20
CA THR A 305 -12.06 -7.60 1.99
C THR A 305 -13.40 -8.23 2.35
N ILE A 306 -13.53 -9.52 2.09
CA ILE A 306 -14.78 -10.27 2.17
C ILE A 306 -14.59 -11.39 3.19
N ASP A 307 -15.35 -11.32 4.28
CA ASP A 307 -15.39 -12.38 5.29
C ASP A 307 -16.15 -13.59 4.73
N CYS A 308 -15.48 -14.74 4.74
CA CYS A 308 -16.03 -15.99 4.22
C CYS A 308 -17.00 -16.68 5.21
N GLY A 309 -17.19 -16.13 6.42
CA GLY A 309 -18.04 -16.70 7.47
C GLY A 309 -17.52 -18.02 8.06
N ARG A 310 -16.28 -18.40 7.75
CA ARG A 310 -15.58 -19.63 8.18
C ARG A 310 -14.13 -19.30 8.54
N ASP A 311 -13.31 -20.30 8.76
CA ASP A 311 -11.90 -20.14 9.15
C ASP A 311 -10.95 -19.84 7.97
N GLY A 312 -9.68 -19.59 8.29
CA GLY A 312 -8.64 -19.30 7.30
C GLY A 312 -8.31 -20.47 6.37
N ALA A 313 -8.59 -21.70 6.77
CA ALA A 313 -8.41 -22.87 5.90
C ALA A 313 -9.43 -22.85 4.75
N TYR A 314 -10.68 -22.55 5.07
CA TYR A 314 -11.73 -22.38 4.05
C TYR A 314 -11.43 -21.21 3.10
N ALA A 315 -11.03 -20.05 3.64
CA ALA A 315 -10.70 -18.90 2.81
C ALA A 315 -9.52 -19.21 1.85
N ARG A 316 -8.56 -20.00 2.29
CA ARG A 316 -7.45 -20.48 1.45
C ARG A 316 -7.92 -21.42 0.34
N ASN A 317 -8.79 -22.39 0.66
CA ASN A 317 -9.39 -23.27 -0.35
C ASN A 317 -10.16 -22.45 -1.39
N LEU A 318 -10.95 -21.46 -0.96
CA LEU A 318 -11.69 -20.58 -1.87
C LEU A 318 -10.75 -19.75 -2.76
N LEU A 319 -9.64 -19.26 -2.23
CA LEU A 319 -8.60 -18.57 -3.00
C LEU A 319 -8.00 -19.50 -4.08
N GLU A 320 -7.70 -20.75 -3.72
CA GLU A 320 -7.13 -21.75 -4.64
C GLU A 320 -8.14 -22.10 -5.74
N GLU A 321 -9.41 -22.32 -5.39
CA GLU A 321 -10.49 -22.62 -6.35
C GLU A 321 -10.77 -21.46 -7.31
N LEU A 322 -10.75 -20.20 -6.81
CA LEU A 322 -10.82 -19.03 -7.71
C LEU A 322 -9.62 -18.98 -8.64
N GLY A 323 -8.43 -19.30 -8.15
CA GLY A 323 -7.23 -19.44 -8.97
C GLY A 323 -7.39 -20.48 -10.08
N ALA A 324 -7.98 -21.63 -9.79
CA ALA A 324 -8.30 -22.68 -10.76
C ALA A 324 -9.33 -22.22 -11.81
N GLN A 325 -10.21 -21.26 -11.47
CA GLN A 325 -11.14 -20.62 -12.41
C GLN A 325 -10.50 -19.46 -13.21
N GLY A 326 -9.20 -19.21 -13.03
CA GLY A 326 -8.49 -18.12 -13.70
C GLY A 326 -8.73 -16.74 -13.09
N VAL A 327 -9.09 -16.67 -11.80
CA VAL A 327 -9.27 -15.42 -11.07
C VAL A 327 -8.19 -15.28 -10.00
N PHE A 328 -7.29 -14.31 -10.18
CA PHE A 328 -6.24 -14.03 -9.21
C PHE A 328 -6.74 -13.07 -8.14
N ILE A 329 -6.80 -13.54 -6.90
CA ILE A 329 -7.14 -12.75 -5.71
C ILE A 329 -6.06 -12.93 -4.63
N ARG A 330 -6.27 -12.31 -3.47
CA ARG A 330 -5.44 -12.49 -2.28
C ARG A 330 -6.28 -12.71 -1.02
N MET A 331 -5.59 -12.98 0.09
CA MET A 331 -6.18 -13.06 1.43
C MET A 331 -5.22 -12.45 2.46
N PRO A 332 -5.71 -11.96 3.60
CA PRO A 332 -4.87 -11.64 4.76
C PRO A 332 -4.09 -12.88 5.23
N GLY A 333 -2.86 -12.66 5.70
CA GLY A 333 -1.93 -13.77 5.98
C GLY A 333 -1.95 -14.30 7.41
N VAL A 334 -2.73 -13.70 8.33
CA VAL A 334 -2.69 -14.01 9.77
C VAL A 334 -4.08 -14.10 10.38
N ALA A 335 -4.25 -15.01 11.35
CA ALA A 335 -5.48 -15.12 12.14
C ALA A 335 -5.66 -13.89 13.06
N PRO A 336 -6.89 -13.42 13.28
CA PRO A 336 -8.16 -13.94 12.74
C PRO A 336 -8.54 -13.32 11.38
N LEU A 337 -7.69 -12.49 10.76
CA LEU A 337 -7.97 -11.77 9.52
C LEU A 337 -8.00 -12.74 8.32
N ASP A 338 -7.29 -13.85 8.39
CA ASP A 338 -7.20 -14.89 7.36
C ASP A 338 -8.52 -15.63 7.06
N ARG A 339 -9.59 -15.38 7.85
CA ARG A 339 -10.96 -15.81 7.55
C ARG A 339 -11.54 -15.13 6.30
N CYS A 340 -10.84 -14.12 5.78
CA CYS A 340 -11.26 -13.28 4.68
C CYS A 340 -10.49 -13.58 3.40
N ILE A 341 -11.11 -13.31 2.25
CA ILE A 341 -10.44 -13.08 0.97
C ILE A 341 -10.42 -11.59 0.68
N ARG A 342 -9.45 -11.12 -0.12
CA ARG A 342 -9.32 -9.71 -0.52
C ARG A 342 -9.30 -9.61 -2.04
N ILE A 343 -10.26 -8.87 -2.60
CA ILE A 343 -10.49 -8.73 -4.04
C ILE A 343 -10.33 -7.26 -4.43
N SER A 344 -9.40 -6.98 -5.35
CA SER A 344 -9.23 -5.65 -5.94
C SER A 344 -10.44 -5.28 -6.79
N LEU A 345 -10.74 -3.98 -6.87
CA LEU A 345 -11.81 -3.49 -7.72
C LEU A 345 -11.41 -3.62 -9.19
N GLY A 346 -12.26 -4.32 -9.94
CA GLY A 346 -12.11 -4.52 -11.38
C GLY A 346 -12.91 -3.50 -12.20
N ASP A 347 -12.62 -3.46 -13.49
CA ASP A 347 -13.56 -2.96 -14.49
C ASP A 347 -14.70 -3.97 -14.70
N ASP A 348 -15.69 -3.60 -15.51
CA ASP A 348 -16.86 -4.46 -15.71
C ASP A 348 -16.51 -5.86 -16.25
N PRO A 349 -15.61 -6.01 -17.26
CA PRO A 349 -15.20 -7.35 -17.72
C PRO A 349 -14.56 -8.23 -16.64
N ALA A 350 -13.72 -7.65 -15.77
CA ALA A 350 -13.07 -8.40 -14.71
C ALA A 350 -14.08 -8.82 -13.61
N LEU A 351 -15.04 -7.96 -13.30
CA LEU A 351 -16.12 -8.28 -12.36
C LEU A 351 -17.11 -9.29 -12.93
N ASP A 352 -17.39 -9.30 -14.24
CA ASP A 352 -18.20 -10.32 -14.90
C ASP A 352 -17.56 -11.70 -14.73
N ILE A 353 -16.25 -11.80 -14.97
CA ILE A 353 -15.48 -13.05 -14.80
C ILE A 353 -15.54 -13.53 -13.35
N LEU A 354 -15.40 -12.63 -12.36
CA LEU A 354 -15.53 -12.97 -10.96
C LEU A 354 -16.95 -13.47 -10.62
N GLU A 355 -17.99 -12.80 -11.15
CA GLU A 355 -19.39 -13.15 -10.90
C GLU A 355 -19.76 -14.54 -11.43
N GLU A 356 -19.14 -14.96 -12.55
CA GLU A 356 -19.24 -16.33 -13.07
C GLU A 356 -18.45 -17.34 -12.23
N ALA A 357 -17.23 -17.00 -11.84
CA ALA A 357 -16.31 -17.93 -11.18
C ALA A 357 -16.63 -18.17 -9.70
N LEU A 358 -17.11 -17.14 -8.98
CA LEU A 358 -17.28 -17.21 -7.52
C LEU A 358 -18.23 -18.32 -7.06
N PRO A 359 -19.45 -18.49 -7.64
CA PRO A 359 -20.35 -19.58 -7.22
C PRO A 359 -19.77 -20.99 -7.55
N VAL A 360 -18.95 -21.12 -8.56
CA VAL A 360 -18.27 -22.39 -8.90
C VAL A 360 -17.21 -22.69 -7.85
N ALA A 361 -16.37 -21.74 -7.53
CA ALA A 361 -15.31 -21.85 -6.53
C ALA A 361 -15.88 -22.13 -5.12
N LEU A 362 -16.97 -21.50 -4.73
CA LEU A 362 -17.64 -21.73 -3.45
C LEU A 362 -18.13 -23.18 -3.29
N ARG A 363 -18.71 -23.75 -4.35
CA ARG A 363 -19.15 -25.19 -4.33
C ARG A 363 -17.97 -26.14 -4.24
N ALA A 364 -16.83 -25.81 -4.82
CA ALA A 364 -15.63 -26.64 -4.80
C ALA A 364 -14.85 -26.51 -3.48
N ALA A 365 -14.87 -25.34 -2.87
CA ALA A 365 -14.19 -25.09 -1.59
C ALA A 365 -14.87 -25.77 -0.38
N GLY A 366 -16.10 -26.27 -0.52
CA GLY A 366 -16.84 -27.01 0.51
C GLY A 366 -17.68 -26.09 1.39
#